data_46ffe2f11d61725766ade545cbff5b74
#
_entry.id   46ffe2f11d61725766ade545cbff5b74
#
_cell.length_a   1.000
_cell.length_b   1.000
_cell.length_c   1.000
_cell.angle_alpha   90.00
_cell.angle_beta   90.00
_cell.angle_gamma   90.00
#
_symmetry.space_group_name_H-M   'P 1'
#
loop_
_entity.id
_entity.type
_entity.pdbx_description
1 polymer ?
#
loop_
_entity_poly.entity_id
_entity_poly.type
_entity_poly.pdbx_seq_one_letter_code
_entity_poly.pdbx_strand_id
1 'polypeptide(L)'
;TDPAGRGASLFLPLSVTNDELVAFLSKHRDKNFLKSHGRENARFIKKQGLDRLFHECDNHMWRLGERGVPEGLEVSGGSDWFALTRHFVDYVVTSQDALVAGLKQFYTYALLPAESFFHTVLGNSHLCETLVDNNLRVTNWNRKLGCKCQYKHIVDWCGCSPNDFKPPDLVRIQQLTRPTFFARKFESTVNQEAMDILDTHLYGQYPPGTRALKAYWESVHEREDGQNTLSDVQLTAYTSFTRLGLHSLQGKGADCKFEPIGFPASVHLYFYDDRFQGYLVKQEVQTASGGRDTLEVWSVPQAPLQLENNLREFERLKHLEVGTEWDPKERIFRNFGGVMGPLDEPVAVQRWARGPNLTATVVWIDPAHVVAASYDVGVEAEAEFTQYRPPLQRPLRPGVWHVRVLRLWERMAETRFLVTPLAYRTHQPFKTGEHGWLHAGPAGDLYLEQSFQQLSSVLRLPALEAGLQEARGHAQLQGAELEAWVDGGFSSFWSAGGVCSSSSAAAAAGSSSCGALGSCTEASWSSMTPDPKAELGPIKSDGRIR
;
A
#
# COMPACT_ATOMS: atom_id res chain seq x y z
N THR A 1 26.10 -48.27 18.63
CA THR A 1 25.02 -47.90 19.57
C THR A 1 25.44 -46.65 20.32
N ASP A 2 25.15 -45.48 19.79
CA ASP A 2 25.28 -44.24 20.52
C ASP A 2 23.90 -43.58 20.58
N PRO A 3 23.26 -43.47 21.75
CA PRO A 3 21.98 -42.85 21.94
C PRO A 3 22.17 -41.46 22.51
N ALA A 4 22.57 -40.53 21.69
CA ALA A 4 22.44 -39.10 22.00
C ALA A 4 22.29 -38.33 20.69
N GLY A 5 21.06 -38.28 20.20
CA GLY A 5 20.66 -37.32 19.21
C GLY A 5 20.83 -35.91 19.76
N ARG A 6 22.01 -35.34 19.59
CA ARG A 6 22.22 -33.91 19.70
C ARG A 6 21.57 -33.29 18.46
N GLY A 7 20.36 -32.76 18.67
CA GLY A 7 19.76 -31.87 17.75
C GLY A 7 20.76 -30.80 17.36
N ALA A 8 21.16 -30.78 16.09
CA ALA A 8 21.96 -29.71 15.55
C ALA A 8 21.17 -28.42 15.78
N SER A 9 21.64 -27.59 16.70
CA SER A 9 21.20 -26.21 16.86
C SER A 9 21.47 -25.54 15.51
N LEU A 10 20.43 -25.37 14.70
CA LEU A 10 20.47 -24.63 13.45
C LEU A 10 20.75 -23.17 13.83
N PHE A 11 22.02 -22.79 13.80
CA PHE A 11 22.40 -21.38 13.89
C PHE A 11 21.83 -20.67 12.68
N LEU A 12 20.82 -19.85 12.90
CA LEU A 12 20.34 -18.91 11.91
C LEU A 12 21.38 -17.81 11.70
N PRO A 13 21.86 -17.57 10.47
CA PRO A 13 22.77 -16.47 10.20
C PRO A 13 22.16 -15.08 10.39
N LEU A 14 20.87 -14.96 10.67
CA LEU A 14 20.17 -13.73 11.08
C LEU A 14 20.01 -13.61 12.62
N SER A 15 20.59 -14.47 13.40
CA SER A 15 20.61 -14.33 14.86
C SER A 15 21.66 -13.33 15.33
N VAL A 16 21.74 -12.16 14.70
CA VAL A 16 22.86 -11.24 14.93
C VAL A 16 22.36 -9.93 15.49
N THR A 17 22.80 -9.68 16.69
CA THR A 17 22.70 -8.39 17.35
C THR A 17 23.59 -7.35 16.64
N ASN A 18 23.35 -6.07 16.92
CA ASN A 18 24.23 -5.00 16.44
C ASN A 18 25.69 -5.22 16.84
N ASP A 19 25.93 -5.79 18.02
CA ASP A 19 27.29 -6.07 18.52
C ASP A 19 28.00 -7.13 17.67
N GLU A 20 27.28 -8.16 17.23
CA GLU A 20 27.85 -9.19 16.35
C GLU A 20 28.15 -8.64 14.94
N LEU A 21 27.28 -7.77 14.40
CA LEU A 21 27.55 -7.04 13.15
C LEU A 21 28.82 -6.19 13.28
N VAL A 22 28.91 -5.40 14.36
CA VAL A 22 30.10 -4.55 14.63
C VAL A 22 31.34 -5.42 14.80
N ALA A 23 31.26 -6.52 15.54
CA ALA A 23 32.37 -7.44 15.73
C ALA A 23 32.83 -8.08 14.41
N PHE A 24 31.88 -8.48 13.55
CA PHE A 24 32.19 -9.01 12.23
C PHE A 24 32.87 -7.97 11.34
N LEU A 25 32.29 -6.78 11.20
CA LEU A 25 32.87 -5.70 10.37
C LEU A 25 34.22 -5.23 10.90
N SER A 26 34.42 -5.24 12.24
CA SER A 26 35.71 -4.89 12.86
C SER A 26 36.82 -5.83 12.47
N LYS A 27 36.53 -7.12 12.22
CA LYS A 27 37.49 -8.11 11.72
C LYS A 27 37.77 -8.00 10.22
N HIS A 28 36.95 -7.26 9.48
CA HIS A 28 37.01 -7.15 8.01
C HIS A 28 37.05 -5.69 7.56
N ARG A 29 37.76 -4.83 8.29
CA ARG A 29 37.80 -3.37 8.04
C ARG A 29 38.37 -2.97 6.68
N ASP A 30 39.16 -3.86 6.08
CA ASP A 30 39.81 -3.68 4.77
C ASP A 30 38.98 -4.25 3.61
N LYS A 31 37.83 -4.85 3.85
CA LYS A 31 37.05 -5.55 2.84
C LYS A 31 35.83 -4.75 2.39
N ASN A 32 35.57 -4.80 1.09
CA ASN A 32 34.40 -4.22 0.44
C ASN A 32 33.43 -5.34 0.07
N PHE A 33 32.25 -5.32 0.63
CA PHE A 33 31.22 -6.33 0.46
C PHE A 33 30.22 -5.91 -0.62
N LEU A 34 30.36 -6.48 -1.82
CA LEU A 34 29.45 -6.29 -2.94
C LEU A 34 29.02 -7.66 -3.47
N LYS A 35 27.76 -7.81 -3.85
CA LYS A 35 27.25 -9.07 -4.40
C LYS A 35 27.07 -8.95 -5.91
N SER A 36 27.85 -9.74 -6.65
CA SER A 36 27.76 -9.86 -8.10
C SER A 36 26.54 -10.69 -8.54
N HIS A 37 26.00 -10.39 -9.72
CA HIS A 37 24.98 -11.20 -10.38
C HIS A 37 25.50 -12.55 -10.90
N GLY A 38 26.81 -12.75 -10.99
CA GLY A 38 27.43 -13.96 -11.51
C GLY A 38 27.06 -14.25 -12.97
N ARG A 39 26.80 -13.24 -13.77
CA ARG A 39 26.43 -13.37 -15.18
C ARG A 39 27.61 -13.04 -16.08
N GLU A 40 27.61 -13.67 -17.25
CA GLU A 40 28.46 -13.27 -18.36
C GLU A 40 28.26 -11.77 -18.69
N ASN A 41 29.36 -11.07 -18.93
CA ASN A 41 29.43 -9.62 -19.09
C ASN A 41 28.45 -9.08 -20.15
N ALA A 42 28.47 -9.67 -21.36
CA ALA A 42 27.59 -9.23 -22.44
C ALA A 42 26.08 -9.37 -22.10
N ARG A 43 25.71 -10.43 -21.39
CA ARG A 43 24.34 -10.63 -20.92
C ARG A 43 23.96 -9.67 -19.80
N PHE A 44 24.93 -9.34 -18.93
CA PHE A 44 24.70 -8.37 -17.87
C PHE A 44 24.46 -6.98 -18.45
N ILE A 45 25.33 -6.50 -19.36
CA ILE A 45 25.22 -5.20 -20.03
C ILE A 45 23.85 -5.02 -20.67
N LYS A 46 23.40 -5.98 -21.50
CA LYS A 46 22.08 -5.92 -22.17
C LYS A 46 20.93 -5.95 -21.17
N LYS A 47 21.03 -6.79 -20.14
CA LYS A 47 19.95 -6.89 -19.15
C LYS A 47 19.85 -5.65 -18.29
N GLN A 48 20.97 -4.99 -17.99
CA GLN A 48 21.00 -3.75 -17.21
C GLN A 48 20.73 -2.51 -18.06
N GLY A 49 20.73 -2.65 -19.39
CA GLY A 49 20.54 -1.52 -20.32
C GLY A 49 21.72 -0.56 -20.33
N LEU A 50 22.95 -1.03 -20.05
CA LEU A 50 24.15 -0.18 -20.05
C LEU A 50 24.59 0.21 -21.47
N ASP A 51 24.13 -0.52 -22.48
CA ASP A 51 24.27 -0.21 -23.91
C ASP A 51 23.23 0.82 -24.40
N ARG A 52 22.48 1.43 -23.50
CA ARG A 52 21.42 2.42 -23.78
C ARG A 52 21.64 3.69 -22.99
N LEU A 53 21.15 4.81 -23.56
CA LEU A 53 21.06 6.09 -22.86
C LEU A 53 19.71 6.23 -22.21
N PHE A 54 19.71 6.69 -20.98
CA PHE A 54 18.50 7.05 -20.23
C PHE A 54 18.60 8.49 -19.74
N HIS A 55 17.49 9.20 -19.77
CA HIS A 55 17.40 10.57 -19.28
C HIS A 55 16.05 10.81 -18.64
N GLU A 56 16.04 11.46 -17.47
CA GLU A 56 14.83 11.82 -16.75
C GLU A 56 14.26 13.15 -17.28
N CYS A 57 12.97 13.13 -17.60
CA CYS A 57 12.21 14.32 -17.99
C CYS A 57 10.75 14.10 -17.57
N ASP A 58 10.11 15.11 -16.95
CA ASP A 58 8.72 15.07 -16.47
C ASP A 58 8.39 13.86 -15.61
N ASN A 59 9.25 13.55 -14.62
CA ASN A 59 9.12 12.39 -13.73
C ASN A 59 9.08 11.03 -14.45
N HIS A 60 9.57 10.98 -15.68
CA HIS A 60 9.70 9.73 -16.45
C HIS A 60 11.16 9.55 -16.90
N MET A 61 11.68 8.32 -16.74
CA MET A 61 13.01 7.94 -17.21
C MET A 61 12.91 7.37 -18.63
N TRP A 62 13.22 8.19 -19.61
CA TRP A 62 13.15 7.86 -21.03
C TRP A 62 14.35 7.10 -21.52
N ARG A 63 14.15 6.08 -22.33
CA ARG A 63 15.20 5.39 -23.06
C ARG A 63 15.40 6.06 -24.42
N LEU A 64 16.54 6.71 -24.63
CA LEU A 64 16.79 7.55 -25.80
C LEU A 64 17.42 6.80 -26.98
N GLY A 65 18.47 6.02 -26.76
CA GLY A 65 19.16 5.40 -27.87
C GLY A 65 20.25 4.42 -27.43
N GLU A 66 21.03 3.96 -28.39
CA GLU A 66 22.17 3.07 -28.17
C GLU A 66 23.44 3.85 -27.86
N ARG A 67 24.34 3.25 -27.09
CA ARG A 67 25.69 3.76 -26.84
C ARG A 67 26.72 2.65 -26.76
N GLY A 68 27.97 2.98 -27.01
CA GLY A 68 29.09 2.10 -26.75
C GLY A 68 29.32 1.91 -25.24
N VAL A 69 29.81 0.74 -24.88
CA VAL A 69 30.25 0.42 -23.52
C VAL A 69 31.77 0.63 -23.46
N PRO A 70 32.34 1.11 -22.33
CA PRO A 70 33.79 1.31 -22.24
C PRO A 70 34.57 0.04 -22.59
N GLU A 71 35.59 0.18 -23.44
CA GLU A 71 36.48 -0.90 -23.84
C GLU A 71 37.67 -1.02 -22.87
N GLY A 72 38.24 -2.20 -22.76
CA GLY A 72 39.40 -2.48 -21.91
C GLY A 72 39.06 -2.56 -20.40
N LEU A 73 37.78 -2.58 -20.04
CA LEU A 73 37.28 -2.73 -18.67
C LEU A 73 36.36 -3.93 -18.57
N GLU A 74 36.39 -4.60 -17.43
CA GLU A 74 35.37 -5.58 -17.08
C GLU A 74 34.19 -4.86 -16.43
N VAL A 75 33.11 -4.68 -17.19
CA VAL A 75 31.87 -4.09 -16.67
C VAL A 75 31.16 -5.13 -15.81
N SER A 76 31.09 -4.90 -14.52
CA SER A 76 30.48 -5.79 -13.54
C SER A 76 29.31 -5.12 -12.84
N GLY A 77 28.48 -5.92 -12.18
CA GLY A 77 27.38 -5.40 -11.40
C GLY A 77 26.61 -6.45 -10.64
N GLY A 78 25.72 -5.96 -9.80
CA GLY A 78 25.00 -6.82 -8.89
C GLY A 78 23.94 -6.06 -8.09
N SER A 79 23.97 -6.26 -6.80
CA SER A 79 23.10 -5.55 -5.88
C SER A 79 23.54 -4.09 -5.69
N ASP A 80 22.58 -3.16 -5.62
CA ASP A 80 22.78 -1.78 -5.20
C ASP A 80 22.96 -1.61 -3.68
N TRP A 81 22.92 -2.72 -2.94
CA TRP A 81 23.14 -2.77 -1.51
C TRP A 81 24.50 -3.39 -1.22
N PHE A 82 25.36 -2.63 -0.59
CA PHE A 82 26.74 -3.01 -0.32
C PHE A 82 27.25 -2.37 0.97
N ALA A 83 28.35 -2.91 1.51
CA ALA A 83 29.10 -2.29 2.60
C ALA A 83 30.51 -2.01 2.10
N LEU A 84 30.89 -0.73 2.08
CA LEU A 84 32.15 -0.25 1.51
C LEU A 84 33.06 0.32 2.61
N THR A 85 34.37 0.14 2.43
CA THR A 85 35.36 0.79 3.29
C THR A 85 35.43 2.29 3.02
N ARG A 86 35.75 3.06 4.06
CA ARG A 86 36.00 4.49 3.91
C ARG A 86 37.06 4.78 2.84
N HIS A 87 38.12 3.97 2.80
CA HIS A 87 39.20 4.11 1.84
C HIS A 87 38.73 3.99 0.39
N PHE A 88 37.88 3.00 0.08
CA PHE A 88 37.33 2.86 -1.28
C PHE A 88 36.35 4.02 -1.60
N VAL A 89 35.54 4.45 -0.65
CA VAL A 89 34.63 5.59 -0.86
C VAL A 89 35.42 6.87 -1.12
N ASP A 90 36.45 7.15 -0.33
CA ASP A 90 37.32 8.31 -0.54
C ASP A 90 37.99 8.25 -1.92
N TYR A 91 38.49 7.08 -2.37
CA TYR A 91 39.01 6.90 -3.72
C TYR A 91 37.97 7.23 -4.79
N VAL A 92 36.74 6.71 -4.68
CA VAL A 92 35.66 6.99 -5.64
C VAL A 92 35.29 8.47 -5.67
N VAL A 93 35.24 9.13 -4.52
CA VAL A 93 34.76 10.52 -4.42
C VAL A 93 35.83 11.52 -4.87
N THR A 94 37.07 11.36 -4.39
CA THR A 94 38.11 12.38 -4.50
C THR A 94 39.15 12.14 -5.58
N SER A 95 39.28 10.90 -6.07
CA SER A 95 40.32 10.54 -7.06
C SER A 95 40.08 11.24 -8.40
N GLN A 96 41.21 11.67 -9.01
CA GLN A 96 41.30 12.17 -10.37
C GLN A 96 41.72 11.04 -11.38
N ASP A 97 41.71 9.79 -10.92
CA ASP A 97 42.03 8.64 -11.75
C ASP A 97 41.12 8.57 -12.98
N ALA A 98 41.72 8.34 -14.15
CA ALA A 98 40.98 8.26 -15.42
C ALA A 98 39.87 7.19 -15.41
N LEU A 99 40.08 6.08 -14.69
CA LEU A 99 39.07 5.05 -14.49
C LEU A 99 37.82 5.61 -13.81
N VAL A 100 38.02 6.30 -12.66
CA VAL A 100 36.92 6.84 -11.87
C VAL A 100 36.23 7.97 -12.63
N ALA A 101 36.98 8.90 -13.22
CA ALA A 101 36.46 10.03 -13.97
C ALA A 101 35.66 9.56 -15.20
N GLY A 102 36.22 8.63 -16.00
CA GLY A 102 35.56 8.09 -17.17
C GLY A 102 34.27 7.31 -16.85
N LEU A 103 34.31 6.51 -15.78
CA LEU A 103 33.10 5.79 -15.34
C LEU A 103 32.03 6.72 -14.78
N LYS A 104 32.38 7.78 -14.02
CA LYS A 104 31.41 8.80 -13.61
C LYS A 104 30.69 9.39 -14.82
N GLN A 105 31.44 9.76 -15.86
CA GLN A 105 30.86 10.30 -17.10
C GLN A 105 29.97 9.26 -17.81
N PHE A 106 30.42 8.02 -17.95
CA PHE A 106 29.66 6.95 -18.58
C PHE A 106 28.32 6.69 -17.85
N TYR A 107 28.33 6.64 -16.52
CA TYR A 107 27.15 6.31 -15.71
C TYR A 107 26.17 7.48 -15.54
N THR A 108 26.51 8.71 -15.96
CA THR A 108 25.60 9.88 -15.90
C THR A 108 24.25 9.62 -16.58
N TYR A 109 24.28 8.85 -17.68
CA TYR A 109 23.08 8.50 -18.44
C TYR A 109 22.73 7.01 -18.39
N ALA A 110 23.04 6.35 -17.29
CA ALA A 110 22.72 4.94 -17.08
C ALA A 110 21.47 4.78 -16.21
N LEU A 111 20.65 3.79 -16.54
CA LEU A 111 19.59 3.34 -15.65
C LEU A 111 20.21 2.57 -14.48
N LEU A 112 19.81 2.90 -13.25
CA LEU A 112 20.25 2.23 -12.01
C LEU A 112 21.79 2.10 -11.90
N PRO A 113 22.53 3.21 -11.93
CA PRO A 113 24.00 3.19 -11.93
C PRO A 113 24.57 2.49 -10.68
N ALA A 114 23.92 2.55 -9.54
CA ALA A 114 24.36 1.92 -8.29
C ALA A 114 24.47 0.39 -8.40
N GLU A 115 23.72 -0.26 -9.32
CA GLU A 115 23.78 -1.71 -9.55
C GLU A 115 25.04 -2.14 -10.34
N SER A 116 25.86 -1.19 -10.83
CA SER A 116 27.01 -1.51 -11.66
C SER A 116 28.25 -0.65 -11.38
N PHE A 117 28.10 0.64 -11.13
CA PHE A 117 29.21 1.59 -11.00
C PHE A 117 30.26 1.12 -9.98
N PHE A 118 29.87 0.88 -8.73
CA PHE A 118 30.80 0.51 -7.66
C PHE A 118 31.46 -0.84 -7.91
N HIS A 119 30.73 -1.80 -8.49
CA HIS A 119 31.28 -3.10 -8.87
C HIS A 119 32.35 -2.96 -9.96
N THR A 120 32.06 -2.14 -10.99
CA THR A 120 32.97 -1.90 -12.11
C THR A 120 34.21 -1.13 -11.65
N VAL A 121 34.06 -0.07 -10.83
CA VAL A 121 35.21 0.67 -10.30
C VAL A 121 36.09 -0.22 -9.43
N LEU A 122 35.50 -0.97 -8.49
CA LEU A 122 36.28 -1.80 -7.58
C LEU A 122 37.01 -2.91 -8.33
N GLY A 123 36.33 -3.62 -9.24
CA GLY A 123 36.91 -4.73 -10.00
C GLY A 123 38.07 -4.33 -10.93
N ASN A 124 38.07 -3.08 -11.41
CA ASN A 124 39.13 -2.58 -12.31
C ASN A 124 40.15 -1.67 -11.61
N SER A 125 40.06 -1.45 -10.31
CA SER A 125 40.97 -0.58 -9.55
C SER A 125 42.07 -1.38 -8.85
N HIS A 126 43.06 -0.67 -8.32
CA HIS A 126 44.10 -1.25 -7.46
C HIS A 126 43.56 -1.82 -6.14
N LEU A 127 42.29 -1.59 -5.84
CA LEU A 127 41.60 -2.08 -4.63
C LEU A 127 40.82 -3.39 -4.89
N CYS A 128 40.95 -4.02 -6.07
CA CYS A 128 40.17 -5.19 -6.47
C CYS A 128 40.27 -6.38 -5.50
N GLU A 129 41.43 -6.58 -4.86
CA GLU A 129 41.63 -7.67 -3.89
C GLU A 129 40.87 -7.50 -2.59
N THR A 130 40.28 -6.32 -2.35
CA THR A 130 39.42 -6.07 -1.18
C THR A 130 37.99 -6.54 -1.38
N LEU A 131 37.61 -6.95 -2.61
CA LEU A 131 36.26 -7.38 -2.96
C LEU A 131 35.90 -8.70 -2.27
N VAL A 132 34.78 -8.71 -1.59
CA VAL A 132 34.10 -9.93 -1.12
C VAL A 132 32.76 -10.04 -1.83
N ASP A 133 32.55 -11.14 -2.59
CA ASP A 133 31.29 -11.39 -3.33
C ASP A 133 30.16 -11.81 -2.40
N ASN A 134 29.82 -10.93 -1.48
CA ASN A 134 28.72 -11.01 -0.53
C ASN A 134 28.34 -9.60 -0.11
N ASN A 135 27.07 -9.25 -0.12
CA ASN A 135 26.58 -7.95 0.37
C ASN A 135 25.95 -8.04 1.78
N LEU A 136 26.23 -9.09 2.50
CA LEU A 136 25.70 -9.35 3.85
C LEU A 136 24.17 -9.32 3.94
N ARG A 137 23.48 -9.50 2.80
CA ARG A 137 22.04 -9.33 2.67
C ARG A 137 21.38 -10.54 2.00
N VAL A 138 20.15 -10.83 2.42
CA VAL A 138 19.22 -11.71 1.72
C VAL A 138 18.03 -10.90 1.19
N THR A 139 17.62 -11.23 -0.03
CA THR A 139 16.48 -10.57 -0.70
C THR A 139 15.51 -11.64 -1.20
N ASN A 140 14.22 -11.43 -0.96
CA ASN A 140 13.18 -12.38 -1.35
C ASN A 140 12.82 -12.22 -2.84
N TRP A 141 13.57 -12.87 -3.72
CA TRP A 141 13.31 -12.84 -5.16
C TRP A 141 12.35 -13.95 -5.59
N ASN A 142 11.13 -13.57 -5.94
CA ASN A 142 10.19 -14.41 -6.68
C ASN A 142 9.94 -13.77 -8.06
N ARG A 143 10.67 -14.20 -9.08
CA ARG A 143 10.61 -13.60 -10.42
C ARG A 143 9.25 -13.71 -11.08
N LYS A 144 8.45 -14.75 -10.79
CA LYS A 144 7.09 -14.90 -11.33
C LYS A 144 6.16 -13.80 -10.85
N LEU A 145 6.37 -13.29 -9.65
CA LEU A 145 5.58 -12.22 -9.03
C LEU A 145 6.26 -10.86 -9.17
N GLY A 146 7.57 -10.77 -8.92
CA GLY A 146 8.29 -9.51 -8.84
C GLY A 146 8.67 -8.86 -10.19
N CYS A 147 8.59 -9.59 -11.32
CA CYS A 147 8.95 -9.08 -12.64
C CYS A 147 7.69 -8.87 -13.50
N LYS A 148 6.83 -7.91 -13.13
CA LYS A 148 5.56 -7.61 -13.81
C LYS A 148 5.55 -6.30 -14.60
N CYS A 149 6.74 -5.69 -14.81
CA CYS A 149 6.89 -4.40 -15.52
C CYS A 149 5.98 -3.29 -14.98
N GLN A 150 5.70 -3.31 -13.68
CA GLN A 150 4.75 -2.42 -13.02
C GLN A 150 5.18 -0.95 -13.00
N TYR A 151 6.45 -0.66 -13.28
CA TYR A 151 7.01 0.69 -13.29
C TYR A 151 7.13 1.32 -14.69
N LYS A 152 6.54 0.72 -15.73
CA LYS A 152 6.60 1.25 -17.10
C LYS A 152 6.03 2.66 -17.26
N HIS A 153 5.16 3.07 -16.35
CA HIS A 153 4.58 4.42 -16.35
C HIS A 153 5.58 5.50 -15.90
N ILE A 154 6.70 5.11 -15.27
CA ILE A 154 7.76 6.03 -14.82
C ILE A 154 9.13 5.71 -15.41
N VAL A 155 9.29 4.58 -16.10
CA VAL A 155 10.57 4.20 -16.71
C VAL A 155 10.37 3.30 -17.92
N ASP A 156 11.05 3.60 -19.03
CA ASP A 156 11.05 2.80 -20.27
C ASP A 156 11.85 1.49 -20.14
N TRP A 157 11.66 0.81 -19.02
CA TRP A 157 12.34 -0.43 -18.69
C TRP A 157 11.45 -1.37 -17.91
N CYS A 158 11.62 -2.66 -18.16
CA CYS A 158 10.88 -3.69 -17.44
C CYS A 158 11.73 -4.23 -16.28
N GLY A 159 11.68 -3.54 -15.17
CA GLY A 159 12.39 -3.92 -13.96
C GLY A 159 11.71 -5.03 -13.18
N CYS A 160 12.43 -5.56 -12.20
CA CYS A 160 11.93 -6.51 -11.21
C CYS A 160 12.07 -5.92 -9.81
N SER A 161 11.13 -6.24 -8.92
CA SER A 161 11.20 -5.86 -7.51
C SER A 161 11.14 -7.12 -6.63
N PRO A 162 11.90 -7.19 -5.54
CA PRO A 162 11.77 -8.30 -4.60
C PRO A 162 10.42 -8.28 -3.90
N ASN A 163 9.97 -9.46 -3.47
CA ASN A 163 8.76 -9.63 -2.68
C ASN A 163 9.05 -9.43 -1.19
N ASP A 164 8.01 -9.13 -0.44
CA ASP A 164 8.05 -9.15 1.00
C ASP A 164 8.18 -10.57 1.53
N PHE A 165 8.87 -10.74 2.67
CA PHE A 165 8.96 -12.02 3.34
C PHE A 165 7.63 -12.37 4.00
N LYS A 166 7.24 -13.63 3.84
CA LYS A 166 6.10 -14.24 4.54
C LYS A 166 6.61 -15.41 5.38
N PRO A 167 5.87 -15.90 6.37
CA PRO A 167 6.33 -16.98 7.26
C PRO A 167 6.98 -18.17 6.54
N PRO A 168 6.44 -18.71 5.41
CA PRO A 168 7.09 -19.80 4.69
C PRO A 168 8.45 -19.44 4.08
N ASP A 169 8.70 -18.17 3.80
CA ASP A 169 9.97 -17.72 3.21
C ASP A 169 11.11 -17.67 4.24
N LEU A 170 10.79 -17.58 5.53
CA LEU A 170 11.78 -17.51 6.61
C LEU A 170 12.63 -18.77 6.70
N VAL A 171 12.12 -19.92 6.28
CA VAL A 171 12.88 -21.18 6.21
C VAL A 171 14.12 -21.04 5.32
N ARG A 172 14.03 -20.25 4.24
CA ARG A 172 15.19 -19.99 3.36
C ARG A 172 16.27 -19.15 4.04
N ILE A 173 15.86 -18.25 4.93
CA ILE A 173 16.79 -17.46 5.74
C ILE A 173 17.56 -18.37 6.67
N GLN A 174 16.87 -19.32 7.30
CA GLN A 174 17.46 -20.31 8.19
C GLN A 174 18.51 -21.22 7.54
N GLN A 175 18.41 -21.43 6.22
CA GLN A 175 19.28 -22.29 5.45
C GLN A 175 20.53 -21.58 4.89
N LEU A 176 20.69 -20.27 5.14
CA LEU A 176 21.84 -19.52 4.64
C LEU A 176 23.12 -19.93 5.38
N THR A 177 24.16 -20.25 4.63
CA THR A 177 25.49 -20.62 5.16
C THR A 177 26.48 -19.46 5.16
N ARG A 178 26.17 -18.37 4.44
CA ARG A 178 27.03 -17.18 4.33
C ARG A 178 26.67 -16.15 5.40
N PRO A 179 27.62 -15.32 5.86
CA PRO A 179 27.32 -14.21 6.75
C PRO A 179 26.23 -13.31 6.15
N THR A 180 25.14 -13.09 6.89
CA THR A 180 23.99 -12.31 6.47
C THR A 180 23.44 -11.58 7.68
N PHE A 181 23.40 -10.25 7.61
CA PHE A 181 22.96 -9.37 8.69
C PHE A 181 21.72 -8.56 8.32
N PHE A 182 21.38 -8.49 7.04
CA PHE A 182 20.28 -7.71 6.53
C PHE A 182 19.35 -8.56 5.67
N ALA A 183 18.07 -8.27 5.75
CA ALA A 183 17.06 -8.89 4.89
C ALA A 183 16.05 -7.85 4.37
N ARG A 184 15.49 -8.07 3.18
CA ARG A 184 14.40 -7.26 2.60
C ARG A 184 13.58 -8.08 1.61
N LYS A 185 12.26 -7.76 1.48
CA LYS A 185 11.51 -6.69 2.14
C LYS A 185 10.72 -7.23 3.31
N PHE A 186 10.47 -6.36 4.27
CA PHE A 186 9.46 -6.56 5.30
C PHE A 186 8.53 -5.34 5.29
N GLU A 187 7.25 -5.57 5.26
CA GLU A 187 6.23 -4.54 5.29
C GLU A 187 5.06 -5.04 6.13
N SER A 188 4.74 -4.31 7.20
CA SER A 188 3.72 -4.70 8.17
C SER A 188 2.36 -4.89 7.54
N THR A 189 1.99 -4.03 6.57
CA THR A 189 0.72 -4.11 5.84
C THR A 189 0.62 -5.29 4.89
N VAL A 190 1.75 -5.95 4.57
CA VAL A 190 1.79 -7.17 3.76
C VAL A 190 1.79 -8.41 4.63
N ASN A 191 2.63 -8.46 5.69
CA ASN A 191 2.66 -9.57 6.63
C ASN A 191 3.41 -9.20 7.92
N GLN A 192 2.69 -8.87 8.98
CA GLN A 192 3.23 -8.58 10.30
C GLN A 192 3.81 -9.84 10.95
N GLU A 193 3.18 -10.99 10.79
CA GLU A 193 3.58 -12.26 11.41
C GLU A 193 5.02 -12.65 11.08
N ALA A 194 5.49 -12.37 9.85
CA ALA A 194 6.88 -12.66 9.47
C ALA A 194 7.89 -11.86 10.30
N MET A 195 7.57 -10.63 10.68
CA MET A 195 8.40 -9.81 11.54
C MET A 195 8.36 -10.30 12.99
N ASP A 196 7.18 -10.63 13.51
CA ASP A 196 7.00 -11.13 14.87
C ASP A 196 7.74 -12.48 15.10
N ILE A 197 7.71 -13.38 14.09
CA ILE A 197 8.48 -14.63 14.12
C ILE A 197 9.98 -14.33 14.16
N LEU A 198 10.43 -13.37 13.34
CA LEU A 198 11.85 -13.02 13.30
C LEU A 198 12.31 -12.37 14.60
N ASP A 199 11.54 -11.45 15.15
CA ASP A 199 11.81 -10.79 16.42
C ASP A 199 11.83 -11.80 17.59
N THR A 200 10.84 -12.70 17.61
CA THR A 200 10.81 -13.79 18.59
C THR A 200 12.06 -14.67 18.51
N HIS A 201 12.54 -14.91 17.29
CA HIS A 201 13.75 -15.68 17.09
C HIS A 201 15.02 -14.95 17.54
N LEU A 202 15.12 -13.65 17.27
CA LEU A 202 16.29 -12.81 17.58
C LEU A 202 16.37 -12.44 19.07
N TYR A 203 15.24 -12.11 19.67
CA TYR A 203 15.18 -11.51 21.01
C TYR A 203 14.46 -12.36 22.05
N GLY A 204 13.89 -13.48 21.65
CA GLY A 204 13.10 -14.37 22.51
C GLY A 204 11.62 -14.02 22.49
N GLN A 205 10.84 -14.79 23.26
CA GLN A 205 9.38 -14.61 23.33
C GLN A 205 9.02 -13.24 23.89
N TYR A 206 8.00 -12.63 23.31
CA TYR A 206 7.42 -11.42 23.85
C TYR A 206 6.91 -11.64 25.28
N PRO A 207 7.00 -10.63 26.16
CA PRO A 207 6.49 -10.74 27.52
C PRO A 207 5.01 -11.14 27.52
N PRO A 208 4.57 -11.99 28.46
CA PRO A 208 3.15 -12.31 28.59
C PRO A 208 2.32 -11.05 28.78
N GLY A 209 1.24 -10.94 28.02
CA GLY A 209 0.36 -9.77 28.08
C GLY A 209 0.79 -8.59 27.22
N THR A 210 1.85 -8.72 26.39
CA THR A 210 2.17 -7.71 25.36
C THR A 210 0.96 -7.52 24.47
N ARG A 211 0.42 -6.29 24.47
CA ARG A 211 -0.78 -5.95 23.69
C ARG A 211 -0.44 -5.76 22.22
N ALA A 212 -1.41 -6.01 21.37
CA ALA A 212 -1.39 -5.63 19.94
C ALA A 212 -0.20 -6.18 19.13
N LEU A 213 0.37 -7.34 19.48
CA LEU A 213 1.45 -7.98 18.70
C LEU A 213 1.10 -8.16 17.22
N LYS A 214 -0.20 -8.33 16.90
CA LYS A 214 -0.69 -8.48 15.53
C LYS A 214 -1.31 -7.19 14.98
N ALA A 215 -1.19 -6.09 15.72
CA ALA A 215 -1.75 -4.80 15.34
C ALA A 215 -0.69 -3.88 14.76
N TYR A 216 -1.10 -3.10 13.78
CA TYR A 216 -0.26 -2.12 13.13
C TYR A 216 -1.04 -0.85 12.87
N TRP A 217 -0.44 0.30 13.18
CA TRP A 217 -0.96 1.61 12.87
C TRP A 217 -0.08 2.28 11.82
N GLU A 218 -0.68 2.79 10.77
CA GLU A 218 -0.01 3.58 9.74
C GLU A 218 -0.56 5.00 9.75
N SER A 219 0.32 5.98 9.97
CA SER A 219 -0.03 7.39 9.81
C SER A 219 -0.08 7.72 8.33
N VAL A 220 -1.23 8.19 7.84
CA VAL A 220 -1.40 8.64 6.45
C VAL A 220 -1.44 10.15 6.34
N HIS A 221 -1.70 10.84 7.45
CA HIS A 221 -1.69 12.29 7.51
C HIS A 221 -1.40 12.80 8.92
N GLU A 222 -0.49 13.74 9.00
CA GLU A 222 -0.21 14.58 10.17
C GLU A 222 -0.12 16.04 9.70
N ARG A 223 -1.00 16.91 10.20
CA ARG A 223 -1.02 18.33 9.79
C ARG A 223 0.29 19.04 10.07
N GLU A 224 0.96 18.67 11.17
CA GLU A 224 2.22 19.29 11.61
C GLU A 224 3.42 18.94 10.72
N ASP A 225 3.40 17.80 10.06
CA ASP A 225 4.51 17.34 9.21
C ASP A 225 4.63 18.14 7.89
N GLY A 226 3.54 18.75 7.42
CA GLY A 226 3.51 19.56 6.20
C GLY A 226 3.89 18.83 4.90
N GLN A 227 4.25 17.54 4.98
CA GLN A 227 4.80 16.77 3.85
C GLN A 227 3.74 15.95 3.11
N ASN A 228 2.68 15.52 3.77
CA ASN A 228 1.62 14.70 3.18
C ASN A 228 0.34 15.51 3.04
N THR A 229 0.15 16.13 1.88
CA THR A 229 -1.12 16.77 1.55
C THR A 229 -2.15 15.69 1.20
N LEU A 230 -3.30 15.73 1.89
CA LEU A 230 -4.44 14.87 1.55
C LEU A 230 -4.91 15.18 0.12
N SER A 231 -5.27 14.15 -0.64
CA SER A 231 -6.01 14.36 -1.89
C SER A 231 -7.43 14.86 -1.60
N ASP A 232 -8.08 15.48 -2.58
CA ASP A 232 -9.46 15.96 -2.40
C ASP A 232 -10.43 14.82 -2.06
N VAL A 233 -10.16 13.60 -2.56
CA VAL A 233 -10.92 12.38 -2.24
C VAL A 233 -10.75 12.02 -0.76
N GLN A 234 -9.51 11.95 -0.29
CA GLN A 234 -9.20 11.64 1.11
C GLN A 234 -9.77 12.70 2.05
N LEU A 235 -9.61 13.97 1.69
CA LEU A 235 -10.17 15.08 2.47
C LEU A 235 -11.69 14.98 2.59
N THR A 236 -12.39 14.70 1.48
CA THR A 236 -13.85 14.48 1.47
C THR A 236 -14.24 13.32 2.38
N ALA A 237 -13.52 12.19 2.30
CA ALA A 237 -13.80 11.01 3.11
C ALA A 237 -13.61 11.27 4.61
N TYR A 238 -12.46 11.84 4.98
CA TYR A 238 -12.13 12.03 6.40
C TYR A 238 -13.00 13.09 7.08
N THR A 239 -13.37 14.15 6.35
CA THR A 239 -14.36 15.11 6.86
C THR A 239 -15.76 14.49 6.98
N SER A 240 -16.13 13.58 6.07
CA SER A 240 -17.38 12.82 6.19
C SER A 240 -17.35 11.89 7.41
N PHE A 241 -16.26 11.15 7.64
CA PHE A 241 -16.13 10.32 8.84
C PHE A 241 -16.27 11.14 10.13
N THR A 242 -15.69 12.35 10.17
CA THR A 242 -15.88 13.28 11.28
C THR A 242 -17.34 13.64 11.46
N ARG A 243 -18.05 14.06 10.41
CA ARG A 243 -19.48 14.42 10.50
C ARG A 243 -20.35 13.25 10.95
N LEU A 244 -20.14 12.04 10.39
CA LEU A 244 -20.86 10.83 10.80
C LEU A 244 -20.61 10.49 12.27
N GLY A 245 -19.38 10.63 12.75
CA GLY A 245 -19.05 10.48 14.17
C GLY A 245 -19.77 11.50 15.04
N LEU A 246 -19.74 12.78 14.68
CA LEU A 246 -20.43 13.84 15.40
C LEU A 246 -21.95 13.66 15.39
N HIS A 247 -22.54 13.22 14.29
CA HIS A 247 -23.96 12.90 14.23
C HIS A 247 -24.34 11.76 15.19
N SER A 248 -23.46 10.81 15.44
CA SER A 248 -23.70 9.73 16.42
C SER A 248 -23.81 10.23 17.86
N LEU A 249 -23.30 11.41 18.14
CA LEU A 249 -23.42 12.09 19.45
C LEU A 249 -24.68 12.96 19.55
N GLN A 250 -25.22 13.40 18.42
CA GLN A 250 -26.47 14.21 18.41
C GLN A 250 -27.61 13.37 18.95
N GLY A 251 -28.38 13.97 19.85
CA GLY A 251 -29.48 13.27 20.54
C GLY A 251 -29.10 12.63 21.88
N LYS A 252 -27.81 12.57 22.23
CA LYS A 252 -27.34 12.07 23.52
C LYS A 252 -27.30 13.15 24.61
N GLY A 253 -27.51 14.41 24.24
CA GLY A 253 -27.58 15.56 25.15
C GLY A 253 -27.50 16.89 24.39
N ALA A 254 -28.10 17.97 24.95
CA ALA A 254 -28.07 19.31 24.34
C ALA A 254 -26.61 19.84 24.18
N ASP A 255 -25.74 19.42 25.07
CA ASP A 255 -24.35 19.85 25.15
C ASP A 255 -23.41 19.03 24.26
N CYS A 256 -23.92 18.01 23.55
CA CYS A 256 -23.13 17.17 22.60
C CYS A 256 -23.14 17.75 21.18
N LYS A 257 -23.10 19.07 21.05
CA LYS A 257 -22.95 19.76 19.76
C LYS A 257 -21.51 20.22 19.59
N PHE A 258 -20.91 19.73 18.53
CA PHE A 258 -19.54 20.05 18.16
C PHE A 258 -19.50 20.52 16.71
N GLU A 259 -18.70 21.55 16.44
CA GLU A 259 -18.45 22.07 15.10
C GLU A 259 -16.98 21.81 14.74
N PRO A 260 -16.66 21.11 13.63
CA PRO A 260 -15.27 20.89 13.22
C PRO A 260 -14.55 22.21 12.94
N ILE A 261 -13.30 22.33 13.40
CA ILE A 261 -12.42 23.46 13.13
C ILE A 261 -11.39 23.02 12.08
N GLY A 262 -11.52 23.55 10.86
CA GLY A 262 -10.58 23.24 9.78
C GLY A 262 -10.61 21.78 9.35
N PHE A 263 -9.51 21.31 8.77
CA PHE A 263 -9.35 19.93 8.31
C PHE A 263 -8.86 19.01 9.44
N PRO A 264 -8.96 17.67 9.27
CA PRO A 264 -8.44 16.72 10.23
C PRO A 264 -6.99 17.03 10.64
N ALA A 265 -6.70 16.87 11.93
CA ALA A 265 -5.36 17.08 12.48
C ALA A 265 -4.44 15.91 12.13
N SER A 266 -4.94 14.68 12.28
CA SER A 266 -4.25 13.47 11.84
C SER A 266 -5.22 12.38 11.42
N VAL A 267 -4.72 11.45 10.60
CA VAL A 267 -5.46 10.26 10.16
C VAL A 267 -4.54 9.05 10.18
N HIS A 268 -5.01 7.99 10.82
CA HIS A 268 -4.31 6.73 10.94
C HIS A 268 -5.16 5.58 10.39
N LEU A 269 -4.49 4.63 9.72
CA LEU A 269 -5.05 3.33 9.35
C LEU A 269 -4.73 2.34 10.46
N TYR A 270 -5.70 1.50 10.80
CA TYR A 270 -5.50 0.41 11.73
C TYR A 270 -5.59 -0.94 11.03
N PHE A 271 -4.59 -1.77 11.25
CA PHE A 271 -4.52 -3.15 10.77
C PHE A 271 -4.46 -4.11 11.94
N TYR A 272 -5.09 -5.25 11.78
CA TYR A 272 -4.96 -6.38 12.69
C TYR A 272 -4.88 -7.67 11.89
N ASP A 273 -3.84 -8.47 12.15
CA ASP A 273 -3.60 -9.75 11.45
C ASP A 273 -3.61 -9.56 9.91
N ASP A 274 -2.87 -8.55 9.42
CA ASP A 274 -2.74 -8.11 8.02
C ASP A 274 -4.06 -7.64 7.35
N ARG A 275 -5.09 -7.37 8.15
CA ARG A 275 -6.39 -6.90 7.66
C ARG A 275 -6.65 -5.47 8.10
N PHE A 276 -7.02 -4.64 7.15
CA PHE A 276 -7.49 -3.30 7.43
C PHE A 276 -8.76 -3.34 8.29
N GLN A 277 -8.77 -2.59 9.40
CA GLN A 277 -9.84 -2.56 10.37
C GLN A 277 -10.61 -1.24 10.40
N GLY A 278 -10.02 -0.15 9.93
CA GLY A 278 -10.67 1.15 9.90
C GLY A 278 -9.73 2.33 9.95
N TYR A 279 -10.34 3.51 9.98
CA TYR A 279 -9.66 4.80 10.10
C TYR A 279 -9.87 5.39 11.48
N LEU A 280 -8.83 5.99 12.04
CA LEU A 280 -8.88 6.88 13.18
C LEU A 280 -8.60 8.31 12.70
N VAL A 281 -9.59 9.18 12.81
CA VAL A 281 -9.49 10.58 12.43
C VAL A 281 -9.46 11.44 13.67
N LYS A 282 -8.41 12.26 13.86
CA LYS A 282 -8.34 13.29 14.90
C LYS A 282 -8.80 14.62 14.34
N GLN A 283 -9.76 15.24 14.99
CA GLN A 283 -10.38 16.49 14.57
C GLN A 283 -10.46 17.48 15.72
N GLU A 284 -9.97 18.70 15.49
CA GLU A 284 -10.25 19.82 16.39
C GLU A 284 -11.69 20.28 16.21
N VAL A 285 -12.36 20.52 17.31
CA VAL A 285 -13.76 20.94 17.32
C VAL A 285 -13.99 22.12 18.28
N GLN A 286 -15.01 22.91 17.96
CA GLN A 286 -15.54 23.90 18.87
C GLN A 286 -16.77 23.30 19.59
N THR A 287 -16.80 23.45 20.93
CA THR A 287 -17.94 23.02 21.75
C THR A 287 -19.06 24.08 21.73
N ALA A 288 -20.28 23.68 22.09
CA ALA A 288 -21.41 24.60 22.21
C ALA A 288 -21.16 25.76 23.17
N SER A 289 -20.30 25.60 24.17
CA SER A 289 -19.89 26.64 25.13
C SER A 289 -18.76 27.55 24.60
N GLY A 290 -18.30 27.36 23.35
CA GLY A 290 -17.22 28.15 22.74
C GLY A 290 -15.81 27.65 23.08
N GLY A 291 -15.66 26.57 23.85
CA GLY A 291 -14.40 25.93 24.14
C GLY A 291 -13.86 25.14 22.91
N ARG A 292 -12.61 24.76 22.96
CA ARG A 292 -11.98 23.86 21.97
C ARG A 292 -11.72 22.50 22.58
N ASP A 293 -11.91 21.45 21.79
CA ASP A 293 -11.57 20.08 22.13
C ASP A 293 -10.97 19.37 20.90
N THR A 294 -10.32 18.25 21.12
CA THR A 294 -9.84 17.36 20.05
C THR A 294 -10.53 16.01 20.20
N LEU A 295 -11.25 15.63 19.16
CA LEU A 295 -11.97 14.37 19.12
C LEU A 295 -11.22 13.35 18.26
N GLU A 296 -11.27 12.10 18.69
CA GLU A 296 -10.91 10.94 17.87
C GLU A 296 -12.19 10.26 17.39
N VAL A 297 -12.29 10.08 16.08
CA VAL A 297 -13.42 9.41 15.42
C VAL A 297 -12.94 8.12 14.79
N TRP A 298 -13.49 7.01 15.25
CA TRP A 298 -13.21 5.68 14.74
C TRP A 298 -14.26 5.29 13.69
N SER A 299 -13.80 4.96 12.46
CA SER A 299 -14.67 4.54 11.36
C SER A 299 -14.28 3.15 10.89
N VAL A 300 -15.27 2.24 10.86
CA VAL A 300 -15.10 0.81 10.55
C VAL A 300 -15.75 0.49 9.22
N PRO A 301 -15.06 -0.21 8.29
CA PRO A 301 -15.64 -0.62 7.02
C PRO A 301 -16.71 -1.71 7.23
N GLN A 302 -17.78 -1.63 6.46
CA GLN A 302 -18.76 -2.69 6.36
C GLN A 302 -18.41 -3.58 5.16
N ALA A 303 -18.56 -4.89 5.30
CA ALA A 303 -18.25 -5.83 4.22
C ALA A 303 -19.30 -5.72 3.08
N PRO A 304 -18.92 -5.24 1.89
CA PRO A 304 -19.86 -5.04 0.79
C PRO A 304 -20.07 -6.29 -0.07
N LEU A 305 -19.34 -7.37 0.20
CA LEU A 305 -19.32 -8.55 -0.65
C LEU A 305 -20.48 -9.48 -0.34
N GLN A 306 -21.23 -9.82 -1.38
CA GLN A 306 -22.21 -10.89 -1.39
C GLN A 306 -21.73 -12.00 -2.34
N LEU A 307 -21.34 -13.13 -1.78
CA LEU A 307 -21.10 -14.35 -2.54
C LEU A 307 -22.40 -15.16 -2.55
N GLU A 308 -22.93 -15.44 -3.73
CA GLU A 308 -24.06 -16.35 -3.86
C GLU A 308 -23.55 -17.79 -3.94
N ASN A 309 -23.61 -18.49 -2.82
CA ASN A 309 -23.11 -19.86 -2.69
C ASN A 309 -24.12 -20.94 -3.15
N ASN A 310 -25.16 -20.57 -3.89
CA ASN A 310 -26.27 -21.46 -4.16
C ASN A 310 -26.02 -22.53 -5.25
N LEU A 311 -24.89 -22.52 -5.92
CA LEU A 311 -24.61 -23.45 -7.01
C LEU A 311 -23.27 -24.15 -6.79
N ARG A 312 -23.28 -25.46 -6.61
CA ARG A 312 -22.09 -26.31 -6.41
C ARG A 312 -21.03 -26.16 -7.51
N GLU A 313 -21.40 -25.67 -8.68
CA GLU A 313 -20.47 -25.41 -9.79
C GLU A 313 -19.63 -24.14 -9.61
N PHE A 314 -20.00 -23.24 -8.69
CA PHE A 314 -19.35 -21.94 -8.49
C PHE A 314 -18.39 -21.90 -7.30
N GLU A 315 -18.08 -23.02 -6.68
CA GLU A 315 -17.20 -23.12 -5.52
C GLU A 315 -15.77 -22.59 -5.76
N ARG A 316 -15.38 -22.36 -7.02
CA ARG A 316 -14.07 -21.83 -7.34
C ARG A 316 -13.90 -20.36 -6.96
N LEU A 317 -14.93 -19.53 -7.10
CA LEU A 317 -14.85 -18.10 -6.74
C LEU A 317 -14.90 -17.96 -5.22
N LYS A 318 -13.80 -17.48 -4.63
CA LYS A 318 -13.67 -17.32 -3.16
C LYS A 318 -13.79 -15.88 -2.70
N HIS A 319 -13.48 -14.91 -3.56
CA HIS A 319 -13.51 -13.50 -3.21
C HIS A 319 -13.62 -12.65 -4.46
N LEU A 320 -14.29 -11.51 -4.34
CA LEU A 320 -14.39 -10.47 -5.34
C LEU A 320 -14.25 -9.12 -4.64
N GLU A 321 -13.30 -8.33 -5.07
CA GLU A 321 -13.00 -7.02 -4.49
C GLU A 321 -12.70 -6.02 -5.59
N VAL A 322 -13.07 -4.75 -5.36
CA VAL A 322 -12.75 -3.62 -6.23
C VAL A 322 -12.03 -2.57 -5.42
N GLY A 323 -10.93 -2.08 -5.95
CA GLY A 323 -10.13 -1.05 -5.33
C GLY A 323 -9.23 -0.35 -6.34
N THR A 324 -8.40 0.54 -5.86
CA THR A 324 -7.36 1.23 -6.64
C THR A 324 -5.97 0.84 -6.15
N GLU A 325 -4.95 1.16 -6.94
CA GLU A 325 -3.56 0.87 -6.58
C GLU A 325 -3.27 -0.62 -6.30
N TRP A 326 -3.81 -1.49 -7.16
CA TRP A 326 -3.54 -2.92 -7.04
C TRP A 326 -2.06 -3.25 -7.23
N ASP A 327 -1.43 -3.87 -6.22
CA ASP A 327 -0.09 -4.43 -6.30
C ASP A 327 -0.15 -5.93 -6.68
N PRO A 328 0.08 -6.29 -7.95
CA PRO A 328 0.01 -7.68 -8.39
C PRO A 328 1.15 -8.54 -7.82
N LYS A 329 2.20 -7.93 -7.31
CA LYS A 329 3.34 -8.60 -6.70
C LYS A 329 2.99 -9.13 -5.31
N GLU A 330 2.43 -8.26 -4.46
CA GLU A 330 2.02 -8.64 -3.11
C GLU A 330 0.58 -9.12 -3.02
N ARG A 331 -0.22 -8.90 -4.08
CA ARG A 331 -1.64 -9.29 -4.19
C ARG A 331 -2.52 -8.57 -3.18
N ILE A 332 -2.27 -7.28 -3.01
CA ILE A 332 -3.03 -6.37 -2.15
C ILE A 332 -3.35 -5.07 -2.88
N PHE A 333 -4.41 -4.40 -2.46
CA PHE A 333 -4.65 -3.01 -2.81
C PHE A 333 -3.85 -2.10 -1.88
N ARG A 334 -3.08 -1.15 -2.44
CA ARG A 334 -2.33 -0.16 -1.65
C ARG A 334 -3.22 0.95 -1.11
N ASN A 335 -4.31 1.25 -1.78
CA ASN A 335 -5.40 2.04 -1.23
C ASN A 335 -6.25 1.15 -0.30
N PHE A 336 -5.78 0.93 0.91
CA PHE A 336 -6.35 -0.04 1.86
C PHE A 336 -7.80 0.26 2.25
N GLY A 337 -8.15 1.52 2.37
CA GLY A 337 -9.53 1.91 2.72
C GLY A 337 -10.51 1.87 1.57
N GLY A 338 -10.03 1.66 0.34
CA GLY A 338 -10.89 1.63 -0.85
C GLY A 338 -11.61 2.95 -1.14
N VAL A 339 -11.17 4.06 -0.56
CA VAL A 339 -11.74 5.38 -0.82
C VAL A 339 -11.29 5.84 -2.20
N MET A 340 -12.24 6.05 -3.11
CA MET A 340 -11.95 6.45 -4.49
C MET A 340 -12.91 7.52 -4.97
N GLY A 341 -12.45 8.36 -5.90
CA GLY A 341 -13.19 9.47 -6.50
C GLY A 341 -13.44 9.30 -7.99
N PRO A 342 -14.07 10.30 -8.62
CA PRO A 342 -14.47 10.24 -10.02
C PRO A 342 -13.31 10.11 -11.03
N LEU A 343 -12.09 10.47 -10.64
CA LEU A 343 -10.93 10.45 -11.53
C LEU A 343 -10.04 9.22 -11.34
N ASP A 344 -10.37 8.34 -10.40
CA ASP A 344 -9.62 7.14 -10.11
C ASP A 344 -9.84 6.00 -11.12
N GLU A 345 -8.96 5.02 -11.11
CA GLU A 345 -8.97 3.86 -12.01
C GLU A 345 -9.16 2.56 -11.21
N PRO A 346 -10.41 2.13 -10.99
CA PRO A 346 -10.68 0.92 -10.23
C PRO A 346 -10.26 -0.35 -10.97
N VAL A 347 -9.84 -1.33 -10.19
CA VAL A 347 -9.48 -2.69 -10.63
C VAL A 347 -10.37 -3.68 -9.93
N ALA A 348 -10.95 -4.64 -10.66
CA ALA A 348 -11.63 -5.79 -10.07
C ALA A 348 -10.65 -6.97 -9.94
N VAL A 349 -10.59 -7.54 -8.75
CA VAL A 349 -9.76 -8.71 -8.43
C VAL A 349 -10.66 -9.84 -7.97
N GLN A 350 -10.49 -10.99 -8.58
CA GLN A 350 -11.17 -12.22 -8.21
C GLN A 350 -10.15 -13.21 -7.63
N ARG A 351 -10.48 -13.84 -6.52
CA ARG A 351 -9.71 -14.93 -5.93
C ARG A 351 -10.40 -16.26 -6.20
N TRP A 352 -9.63 -17.24 -6.69
CA TRP A 352 -10.15 -18.53 -7.12
C TRP A 352 -9.53 -19.68 -6.33
N ALA A 353 -10.32 -20.72 -6.08
CA ALA A 353 -9.79 -22.02 -5.73
C ALA A 353 -9.36 -22.77 -7.00
N ARG A 354 -8.45 -23.73 -6.85
CA ARG A 354 -8.07 -24.64 -7.93
C ARG A 354 -9.27 -25.46 -8.41
N GLY A 355 -9.32 -25.76 -9.70
CA GLY A 355 -10.41 -26.53 -10.28
C GLY A 355 -10.40 -26.51 -11.80
N PRO A 356 -11.40 -27.06 -12.49
CA PRO A 356 -11.47 -27.07 -13.95
C PRO A 356 -11.40 -25.65 -14.54
N ASN A 357 -10.86 -25.54 -15.76
CA ASN A 357 -10.89 -24.27 -16.49
C ASN A 357 -12.32 -23.77 -16.65
N LEU A 358 -12.51 -22.48 -16.49
CA LEU A 358 -13.80 -21.84 -16.72
C LEU A 358 -13.62 -20.45 -17.33
N THR A 359 -14.67 -19.95 -17.95
CA THR A 359 -14.77 -18.54 -18.34
C THR A 359 -15.88 -17.90 -17.50
N ALA A 360 -15.60 -16.75 -16.93
CA ALA A 360 -16.55 -15.94 -16.19
C ALA A 360 -16.67 -14.56 -16.86
N THR A 361 -17.88 -14.02 -16.92
CA THR A 361 -18.14 -12.67 -17.42
C THR A 361 -18.18 -11.69 -16.25
N VAL A 362 -17.42 -10.63 -16.31
CA VAL A 362 -17.42 -9.56 -15.29
C VAL A 362 -18.14 -8.36 -15.87
N VAL A 363 -19.13 -7.85 -15.15
CA VAL A 363 -19.96 -6.71 -15.56
C VAL A 363 -19.90 -5.61 -14.53
N TRP A 364 -19.65 -4.40 -14.98
CA TRP A 364 -19.62 -3.18 -14.18
C TRP A 364 -20.86 -2.35 -14.44
N ILE A 365 -21.53 -1.94 -13.37
CA ILE A 365 -22.78 -1.19 -13.43
C ILE A 365 -22.62 0.06 -12.57
N ASP A 366 -22.87 1.22 -13.15
CA ASP A 366 -22.76 2.50 -12.47
C ASP A 366 -24.00 2.85 -11.64
N PRO A 367 -23.98 3.93 -10.84
CA PRO A 367 -25.13 4.35 -10.01
C PRO A 367 -26.40 4.66 -10.78
N ALA A 368 -26.30 5.05 -12.06
CA ALA A 368 -27.45 5.32 -12.94
C ALA A 368 -27.94 4.07 -13.70
N HIS A 369 -27.44 2.88 -13.36
CA HIS A 369 -27.72 1.61 -14.04
C HIS A 369 -27.17 1.50 -15.47
N VAL A 370 -26.19 2.33 -15.82
CA VAL A 370 -25.43 2.18 -17.05
C VAL A 370 -24.49 0.99 -16.92
N VAL A 371 -24.54 0.07 -17.90
CA VAL A 371 -23.55 -1.00 -17.98
C VAL A 371 -22.25 -0.40 -18.53
N ALA A 372 -21.32 -0.13 -17.64
CA ALA A 372 -20.08 0.60 -17.92
C ALA A 372 -19.05 -0.26 -18.67
N ALA A 373 -18.99 -1.55 -18.35
CA ALA A 373 -18.09 -2.52 -18.99
C ALA A 373 -18.62 -3.93 -18.84
N SER A 374 -18.34 -4.79 -19.83
CA SER A 374 -18.54 -6.22 -19.77
C SER A 374 -17.41 -6.93 -20.51
N TYR A 375 -16.79 -7.91 -19.87
CA TYR A 375 -15.69 -8.67 -20.46
C TYR A 375 -15.58 -10.07 -19.85
N ASP A 376 -15.01 -10.99 -20.62
CA ASP A 376 -14.78 -12.36 -20.20
C ASP A 376 -13.38 -12.52 -19.59
N VAL A 377 -13.33 -13.31 -18.51
CA VAL A 377 -12.11 -13.69 -17.80
C VAL A 377 -11.94 -15.20 -17.88
N GLY A 378 -10.87 -15.64 -18.56
CA GLY A 378 -10.46 -17.04 -18.55
C GLY A 378 -9.77 -17.38 -17.23
N VAL A 379 -10.26 -18.41 -16.56
CA VAL A 379 -9.73 -18.90 -15.27
C VAL A 379 -9.13 -20.28 -15.49
N GLU A 380 -7.81 -20.36 -15.58
CA GLU A 380 -7.09 -21.63 -15.71
C GLU A 380 -7.21 -22.47 -14.44
N ALA A 381 -6.95 -23.78 -14.55
CA ALA A 381 -7.10 -24.74 -13.44
C ALA A 381 -6.34 -24.34 -12.18
N GLU A 382 -5.12 -23.83 -12.33
CA GLU A 382 -4.22 -23.43 -11.25
C GLU A 382 -4.29 -21.95 -10.90
N ALA A 383 -5.16 -21.18 -11.57
CA ALA A 383 -5.29 -19.75 -11.32
C ALA A 383 -5.84 -19.49 -9.91
N GLU A 384 -5.08 -18.75 -9.10
CA GLU A 384 -5.49 -18.31 -7.76
C GLU A 384 -6.11 -16.91 -7.80
N PHE A 385 -5.69 -16.07 -8.77
CA PHE A 385 -6.16 -14.70 -8.93
C PHE A 385 -6.33 -14.36 -10.40
N THR A 386 -7.39 -13.62 -10.69
CA THR A 386 -7.56 -12.87 -11.93
C THR A 386 -7.82 -11.42 -11.60
N GLN A 387 -7.39 -10.52 -12.46
CA GLN A 387 -7.56 -9.09 -12.28
C GLN A 387 -7.74 -8.41 -13.62
N TYR A 388 -8.54 -7.36 -13.65
CA TYR A 388 -8.65 -6.52 -14.84
C TYR A 388 -9.06 -5.10 -14.46
N ARG A 389 -8.47 -4.14 -15.15
CA ARG A 389 -8.81 -2.72 -15.11
C ARG A 389 -9.47 -2.35 -16.43
N PRO A 390 -10.78 -2.21 -16.47
CA PRO A 390 -11.44 -1.74 -17.69
C PRO A 390 -11.01 -0.29 -17.96
N PRO A 391 -10.74 0.09 -19.23
CA PRO A 391 -10.31 1.44 -19.59
C PRO A 391 -11.50 2.41 -19.62
N LEU A 392 -12.14 2.62 -18.47
CA LEU A 392 -13.32 3.47 -18.33
C LEU A 392 -12.98 4.95 -18.58
N GLN A 393 -13.81 5.62 -19.38
CA GLN A 393 -13.75 7.08 -19.53
C GLN A 393 -14.11 7.76 -18.20
N ARG A 394 -13.34 8.77 -17.83
CA ARG A 394 -13.53 9.58 -16.64
C ARG A 394 -14.14 10.94 -16.98
N PRO A 395 -14.87 11.56 -16.05
CA PRO A 395 -15.07 11.16 -14.66
C PRO A 395 -16.03 9.97 -14.53
N LEU A 396 -15.74 9.09 -13.53
CA LEU A 396 -16.69 8.07 -13.12
C LEU A 396 -17.85 8.75 -12.37
N ARG A 397 -19.07 8.31 -12.62
CA ARG A 397 -20.24 8.87 -11.92
C ARG A 397 -20.20 8.52 -10.43
N PRO A 398 -20.25 9.52 -9.53
CA PRO A 398 -20.25 9.27 -8.11
C PRO A 398 -21.52 8.54 -7.65
N GLY A 399 -21.35 7.72 -6.62
CA GLY A 399 -22.40 6.89 -6.05
C GLY A 399 -21.99 5.42 -5.93
N VAL A 400 -22.97 4.57 -5.68
CA VAL A 400 -22.74 3.13 -5.46
C VAL A 400 -22.66 2.40 -6.79
N TRP A 401 -21.51 1.82 -7.05
CA TRP A 401 -21.25 0.95 -8.20
C TRP A 401 -21.42 -0.51 -7.82
N HIS A 402 -21.79 -1.32 -8.80
CA HIS A 402 -21.89 -2.75 -8.69
C HIS A 402 -20.94 -3.46 -9.67
N VAL A 403 -20.26 -4.50 -9.19
CA VAL A 403 -19.51 -5.41 -10.07
C VAL A 403 -20.05 -6.82 -9.86
N ARG A 404 -20.52 -7.42 -10.94
CA ARG A 404 -21.06 -8.79 -10.96
C ARG A 404 -20.11 -9.72 -11.69
N VAL A 405 -19.92 -10.90 -11.14
CA VAL A 405 -19.25 -12.01 -11.82
C VAL A 405 -20.32 -13.02 -12.18
N LEU A 406 -20.40 -13.34 -13.47
CA LEU A 406 -21.43 -14.22 -14.04
C LEU A 406 -20.78 -15.44 -14.68
N ARG A 407 -21.48 -16.55 -14.67
CA ARG A 407 -21.17 -17.72 -15.50
C ARG A 407 -22.44 -18.15 -16.22
N LEU A 408 -22.37 -18.25 -17.55
CA LEU A 408 -23.56 -18.56 -18.38
C LEU A 408 -24.75 -17.62 -18.05
N TRP A 409 -24.46 -16.37 -17.74
CA TRP A 409 -25.41 -15.31 -17.31
C TRP A 409 -26.05 -15.54 -15.93
N GLU A 410 -25.63 -16.59 -15.20
CA GLU A 410 -26.01 -16.76 -13.79
C GLU A 410 -25.02 -16.05 -12.87
N ARG A 411 -25.53 -15.37 -11.85
CA ARG A 411 -24.70 -14.58 -10.93
C ARG A 411 -23.94 -15.49 -9.96
N MET A 412 -22.62 -15.43 -10.01
CA MET A 412 -21.72 -16.09 -9.07
C MET A 412 -21.48 -15.23 -7.83
N ALA A 413 -21.25 -13.94 -8.03
CA ALA A 413 -20.98 -12.98 -6.97
C ALA A 413 -21.35 -11.57 -7.41
N GLU A 414 -21.60 -10.72 -6.43
CA GLU A 414 -21.73 -9.27 -6.59
C GLU A 414 -20.98 -8.56 -5.47
N THR A 415 -20.22 -7.53 -5.81
CA THR A 415 -19.66 -6.59 -4.86
C THR A 415 -20.07 -5.19 -5.19
N ARG A 416 -20.11 -4.32 -4.18
CA ARG A 416 -20.41 -2.90 -4.32
C ARG A 416 -19.20 -2.10 -3.88
N PHE A 417 -19.02 -0.94 -4.48
CA PHE A 417 -18.03 0.03 -4.07
C PHE A 417 -18.57 1.45 -4.26
N LEU A 418 -18.00 2.40 -3.55
CA LEU A 418 -18.38 3.80 -3.62
C LEU A 418 -17.38 4.58 -4.46
N VAL A 419 -17.87 5.24 -5.51
CA VAL A 419 -17.15 6.37 -6.11
C VAL A 419 -17.64 7.60 -5.37
N THR A 420 -16.77 8.21 -4.57
CA THR A 420 -17.11 9.31 -3.66
C THR A 420 -17.38 10.59 -4.45
N PRO A 421 -18.55 11.23 -4.29
CA PRO A 421 -18.70 12.60 -4.76
C PRO A 421 -17.72 13.50 -3.98
N LEU A 422 -17.06 14.42 -4.68
CA LEU A 422 -16.06 15.28 -4.05
C LEU A 422 -16.73 16.53 -3.44
N ALA A 423 -16.33 16.89 -2.22
CA ALA A 423 -16.73 18.14 -1.57
C ALA A 423 -15.68 19.25 -1.77
N TYR A 424 -14.47 18.89 -2.19
CA TYR A 424 -13.33 19.79 -2.30
C TYR A 424 -12.65 19.68 -3.65
N ARG A 425 -12.02 20.80 -4.08
CA ARG A 425 -11.10 20.88 -5.20
C ARG A 425 -9.89 21.71 -4.79
N THR A 426 -8.71 21.14 -4.92
CA THR A 426 -7.47 21.77 -4.43
C THR A 426 -7.59 22.26 -2.98
N HIS A 427 -8.17 21.42 -2.12
CA HIS A 427 -8.45 21.67 -0.69
C HIS A 427 -9.39 22.85 -0.39
N GLN A 428 -10.13 23.32 -1.36
CA GLN A 428 -11.15 24.35 -1.18
C GLN A 428 -12.54 23.79 -1.47
N PRO A 429 -13.56 24.14 -0.70
CA PRO A 429 -14.94 23.81 -1.06
C PRO A 429 -15.26 24.29 -2.48
N PHE A 430 -16.03 23.51 -3.21
CA PHE A 430 -16.46 23.91 -4.55
C PHE A 430 -17.22 25.23 -4.57
N LYS A 431 -16.92 26.07 -5.54
CA LYS A 431 -17.76 27.22 -5.89
C LYS A 431 -18.96 26.77 -6.68
N THR A 432 -20.01 27.56 -6.64
CA THR A 432 -21.26 27.30 -7.36
C THR A 432 -20.99 26.99 -8.83
N GLY A 433 -21.43 25.81 -9.29
CA GLY A 433 -21.33 25.34 -10.66
C GLY A 433 -20.00 24.70 -11.07
N GLU A 434 -18.96 24.69 -10.23
CA GLU A 434 -17.65 24.12 -10.60
C GLU A 434 -17.61 22.59 -10.60
N HIS A 435 -18.46 21.93 -9.82
CA HIS A 435 -18.39 20.47 -9.60
C HIS A 435 -19.27 19.66 -10.57
N GLY A 436 -20.22 20.31 -11.26
CA GLY A 436 -21.21 19.61 -12.09
C GLY A 436 -20.59 18.67 -13.13
N TRP A 437 -19.49 19.08 -13.78
CA TRP A 437 -18.82 18.23 -14.77
C TRP A 437 -18.20 16.98 -14.13
N LEU A 438 -17.67 17.10 -12.92
CA LEU A 438 -16.99 16.01 -12.20
C LEU A 438 -17.99 14.97 -11.70
N HIS A 439 -19.20 15.40 -11.34
CA HIS A 439 -20.23 14.53 -10.80
C HIS A 439 -21.22 14.02 -11.86
N ALA A 440 -21.20 14.57 -13.07
CA ALA A 440 -22.10 14.15 -14.14
C ALA A 440 -21.82 12.73 -14.68
N GLY A 441 -20.59 12.24 -14.51
CA GLY A 441 -20.14 11.03 -15.18
C GLY A 441 -19.59 11.32 -16.58
N PRO A 442 -19.33 10.28 -17.39
CA PRO A 442 -18.71 10.42 -18.70
C PRO A 442 -19.63 11.10 -19.72
N ALA A 443 -19.03 11.72 -20.73
CA ALA A 443 -19.77 12.37 -21.81
C ALA A 443 -20.65 11.33 -22.56
N GLY A 444 -21.90 11.69 -22.77
CA GLY A 444 -22.87 10.82 -23.46
C GLY A 444 -23.26 9.55 -22.68
N ASP A 445 -23.00 9.51 -21.38
CA ASP A 445 -23.29 8.38 -20.51
C ASP A 445 -22.63 7.05 -20.93
N LEU A 446 -21.51 7.12 -21.67
CA LEU A 446 -20.75 5.97 -22.16
C LEU A 446 -19.34 5.95 -21.55
N TYR A 447 -18.97 4.83 -20.94
CA TYR A 447 -17.64 4.64 -20.33
C TYR A 447 -16.63 4.04 -21.30
N LEU A 448 -17.10 3.38 -22.36
CA LEU A 448 -16.29 2.77 -23.41
C LEU A 448 -16.87 3.15 -24.77
N GLU A 449 -16.10 3.00 -25.83
CA GLU A 449 -16.59 3.21 -27.20
C GLU A 449 -17.78 2.30 -27.54
N GLN A 450 -17.77 1.08 -27.01
CA GLN A 450 -18.85 0.12 -27.15
C GLN A 450 -19.91 0.31 -26.06
N SER A 451 -21.19 0.39 -26.44
CA SER A 451 -22.31 0.33 -25.49
C SER A 451 -22.65 -1.11 -25.12
N PHE A 452 -22.80 -1.36 -23.82
CA PHE A 452 -23.25 -2.66 -23.27
C PHE A 452 -24.70 -2.60 -22.76
N GLN A 453 -25.43 -1.56 -23.08
CA GLN A 453 -26.77 -1.33 -22.52
C GLN A 453 -27.80 -2.40 -22.93
N GLN A 454 -27.57 -3.12 -24.03
CA GLN A 454 -28.35 -4.31 -24.41
C GLN A 454 -28.36 -5.44 -23.35
N LEU A 455 -27.40 -5.43 -22.44
CA LEU A 455 -27.32 -6.40 -21.34
C LEU A 455 -28.29 -6.09 -20.18
N SER A 456 -28.87 -4.88 -20.15
CA SER A 456 -29.72 -4.42 -19.03
C SER A 456 -30.89 -5.35 -18.76
N SER A 457 -31.53 -5.89 -19.80
CA SER A 457 -32.64 -6.83 -19.67
C SER A 457 -32.20 -8.18 -19.08
N VAL A 458 -31.06 -8.72 -19.54
CA VAL A 458 -30.47 -9.97 -19.03
C VAL A 458 -30.04 -9.80 -17.56
N LEU A 459 -29.48 -8.66 -17.22
CA LEU A 459 -29.03 -8.32 -15.87
C LEU A 459 -30.17 -7.88 -14.95
N ARG A 460 -31.38 -7.72 -15.49
CA ARG A 460 -32.58 -7.24 -14.77
C ARG A 460 -32.32 -5.91 -14.06
N LEU A 461 -31.73 -4.97 -14.77
CA LEU A 461 -31.46 -3.64 -14.23
C LEU A 461 -32.73 -2.78 -14.26
N PRO A 462 -32.85 -1.79 -13.33
CA PRO A 462 -33.90 -0.78 -13.38
C PRO A 462 -33.85 0.07 -14.67
N ALA A 463 -34.89 0.86 -14.86
CA ALA A 463 -34.99 1.72 -16.04
C ALA A 463 -33.86 2.77 -16.06
N LEU A 464 -33.09 2.82 -17.13
CA LEU A 464 -31.94 3.71 -17.32
C LEU A 464 -32.32 5.19 -17.17
N GLU A 465 -33.42 5.61 -17.75
CA GLU A 465 -33.84 7.02 -17.79
C GLU A 465 -34.04 7.60 -16.38
N ALA A 466 -34.67 6.83 -15.48
CA ALA A 466 -34.88 7.22 -14.09
C ALA A 466 -33.53 7.38 -13.35
N GLY A 467 -32.61 6.42 -13.54
CA GLY A 467 -31.27 6.47 -12.94
C GLY A 467 -30.44 7.66 -13.45
N LEU A 468 -30.51 7.96 -14.74
CA LEU A 468 -29.82 9.10 -15.32
C LEU A 468 -30.40 10.43 -14.81
N GLN A 469 -31.73 10.51 -14.66
CA GLN A 469 -32.38 11.71 -14.11
C GLN A 469 -31.97 11.97 -12.67
N GLU A 470 -31.95 10.93 -11.83
CA GLU A 470 -31.48 11.00 -10.45
C GLU A 470 -30.01 11.44 -10.37
N ALA A 471 -29.15 10.82 -11.16
CA ALA A 471 -27.72 11.15 -11.23
C ALA A 471 -27.46 12.61 -11.66
N ARG A 472 -28.24 13.12 -12.63
CA ARG A 472 -28.16 14.53 -13.03
C ARG A 472 -28.62 15.47 -11.91
N GLY A 473 -29.60 15.07 -11.10
CA GLY A 473 -30.01 15.80 -9.91
C GLY A 473 -28.88 15.87 -8.87
N HIS A 474 -28.28 14.71 -8.55
CA HIS A 474 -27.14 14.61 -7.64
C HIS A 474 -25.94 15.46 -8.09
N ALA A 475 -25.65 15.53 -9.39
CA ALA A 475 -24.55 16.32 -9.93
C ALA A 475 -24.72 17.84 -9.73
N GLN A 476 -25.90 18.32 -9.33
CA GLN A 476 -26.17 19.74 -9.06
C GLN A 476 -26.16 20.09 -7.58
N LEU A 477 -26.04 19.10 -6.67
CA LEU A 477 -26.05 19.32 -5.22
C LEU A 477 -24.88 20.17 -4.77
N GLN A 478 -25.09 21.06 -3.81
CA GLN A 478 -24.09 22.01 -3.31
C GLN A 478 -24.21 22.19 -1.78
N GLY A 479 -23.15 22.65 -1.15
CA GLY A 479 -23.14 22.97 0.27
C GLY A 479 -23.61 21.80 1.13
N ALA A 480 -24.55 22.04 2.02
CA ALA A 480 -25.07 21.02 2.94
C ALA A 480 -25.77 19.84 2.25
N GLU A 481 -26.39 20.05 1.10
CA GLU A 481 -26.99 18.95 0.32
C GLU A 481 -25.94 18.03 -0.30
N LEU A 482 -24.84 18.59 -0.79
CA LEU A 482 -23.69 17.82 -1.26
C LEU A 482 -23.05 17.05 -0.12
N GLU A 483 -22.85 17.67 1.04
CA GLU A 483 -22.31 16.99 2.22
C GLU A 483 -23.22 15.85 2.69
N ALA A 484 -24.53 16.04 2.69
CA ALA A 484 -25.49 15.00 3.02
C ALA A 484 -25.43 13.82 2.03
N TRP A 485 -25.26 14.09 0.74
CA TRP A 485 -25.06 13.05 -0.25
C TRP A 485 -23.75 12.27 -0.06
N VAL A 486 -22.65 12.98 0.22
CA VAL A 486 -21.35 12.35 0.58
C VAL A 486 -21.52 11.46 1.81
N ASP A 487 -22.10 11.98 2.88
CA ASP A 487 -22.29 11.26 4.16
C ASP A 487 -23.22 10.04 3.99
N GLY A 488 -24.29 10.17 3.19
CA GLY A 488 -25.17 9.06 2.81
C GLY A 488 -24.43 7.95 2.06
N GLY A 489 -23.53 8.32 1.14
CA GLY A 489 -22.65 7.38 0.45
C GLY A 489 -21.75 6.64 1.44
N PHE A 490 -21.01 7.35 2.27
CA PHE A 490 -20.10 6.75 3.25
C PHE A 490 -20.83 5.88 4.28
N SER A 491 -21.98 6.32 4.81
CA SER A 491 -22.76 5.54 5.78
C SER A 491 -23.24 4.18 5.25
N SER A 492 -23.28 4.01 3.91
CA SER A 492 -23.61 2.73 3.26
C SER A 492 -22.47 1.71 3.28
N PHE A 493 -21.23 2.15 3.51
CA PHE A 493 -20.01 1.33 3.49
C PHE A 493 -19.20 1.42 4.78
N TRP A 494 -19.50 2.37 5.64
CA TRP A 494 -18.78 2.64 6.87
C TRP A 494 -19.73 2.86 8.03
N SER A 495 -19.35 2.40 9.20
CA SER A 495 -20.05 2.70 10.44
C SER A 495 -19.16 3.54 11.36
N ALA A 496 -19.75 4.49 12.07
CA ALA A 496 -19.06 5.15 13.16
C ALA A 496 -18.86 4.15 14.29
N GLY A 497 -17.62 3.74 14.51
CA GLY A 497 -17.25 2.78 15.56
C GLY A 497 -17.17 3.40 16.95
N GLY A 498 -17.05 4.71 17.04
CA GLY A 498 -17.03 5.47 18.29
C GLY A 498 -16.40 6.85 18.16
N VAL A 499 -16.64 7.68 19.17
CA VAL A 499 -16.04 9.01 19.31
C VAL A 499 -15.61 9.21 20.76
N CYS A 500 -14.45 9.80 20.99
CA CYS A 500 -13.94 10.15 22.30
C CYS A 500 -13.19 11.49 22.27
N SER A 501 -12.98 12.11 23.45
CA SER A 501 -12.15 13.31 23.61
C SER A 501 -10.72 12.92 23.95
N SER A 502 -9.75 13.47 23.22
CA SER A 502 -8.32 13.29 23.49
C SER A 502 -7.75 14.39 24.37
N SER A 503 -8.54 15.43 24.75
CA SER A 503 -8.06 16.48 25.63
C SER A 503 -7.95 16.02 27.08
N SER A 504 -6.81 16.25 27.72
CA SER A 504 -6.56 15.94 29.14
C SER A 504 -7.43 16.74 30.11
N ALA A 505 -8.09 17.80 29.66
CA ALA A 505 -8.97 18.61 30.49
C ALA A 505 -10.29 17.90 30.84
N ALA A 506 -10.75 16.98 29.97
CA ALA A 506 -11.95 16.17 30.25
C ALA A 506 -11.73 15.16 31.39
N ALA A 507 -10.52 14.66 31.57
CA ALA A 507 -10.16 13.70 32.59
C ALA A 507 -10.02 14.32 34.01
N ALA A 508 -9.68 15.62 34.08
CA ALA A 508 -9.40 16.29 35.36
C ALA A 508 -10.62 16.94 36.02
N ALA A 509 -11.68 17.21 35.28
CA ALA A 509 -12.80 18.05 35.76
C ALA A 509 -14.14 17.33 35.97
N GLY A 510 -14.29 16.06 35.61
CA GLY A 510 -15.61 15.39 35.72
C GLY A 510 -16.75 16.07 34.95
N SER A 511 -16.47 17.01 34.04
CA SER A 511 -17.42 17.82 33.30
C SER A 511 -17.01 18.00 31.84
N SER A 512 -17.01 16.91 31.05
CA SER A 512 -17.28 17.16 29.64
C SER A 512 -18.78 17.63 29.59
N SER A 513 -19.04 18.74 28.92
CA SER A 513 -20.40 19.22 28.71
C SER A 513 -21.30 18.17 28.04
N CYS A 514 -20.71 17.17 27.36
CA CYS A 514 -21.35 16.01 26.76
C CYS A 514 -21.10 14.74 27.59
N GLY A 515 -22.07 14.36 28.44
CA GLY A 515 -21.96 13.16 29.30
C GLY A 515 -21.84 11.82 28.55
N ALA A 516 -22.04 11.82 27.21
CA ALA A 516 -21.89 10.65 26.35
C ALA A 516 -20.48 10.53 25.78
N LEU A 517 -19.60 11.53 25.96
CA LEU A 517 -18.24 11.57 25.40
C LEU A 517 -17.24 11.16 26.48
N GLY A 518 -16.69 9.94 26.33
CA GLY A 518 -15.64 9.42 27.19
C GLY A 518 -14.24 9.91 26.79
N SER A 519 -13.25 9.67 27.67
CA SER A 519 -11.85 9.89 27.37
C SER A 519 -11.34 8.88 26.33
N CYS A 520 -10.47 9.30 25.41
CA CYS A 520 -9.86 8.38 24.45
C CYS A 520 -8.94 7.35 25.11
N THR A 521 -8.49 7.56 26.34
CA THR A 521 -7.74 6.54 27.10
C THR A 521 -8.57 5.30 27.45
N GLU A 522 -9.90 5.45 27.47
CA GLU A 522 -10.88 4.39 27.76
C GLU A 522 -11.52 3.81 26.50
N ALA A 523 -11.22 4.38 25.34
CA ALA A 523 -11.76 3.90 24.07
C ALA A 523 -11.24 2.50 23.75
N SER A 524 -12.05 1.69 23.08
CA SER A 524 -11.69 0.31 22.71
C SER A 524 -10.42 0.25 21.85
N TRP A 525 -10.20 1.22 21.00
CA TRP A 525 -8.98 1.31 20.17
C TRP A 525 -7.75 1.81 20.92
N SER A 526 -7.88 2.44 22.10
CA SER A 526 -6.73 2.84 22.91
C SER A 526 -5.93 1.63 23.41
N SER A 527 -6.60 0.50 23.60
CA SER A 527 -5.95 -0.76 23.96
C SER A 527 -5.28 -1.46 22.78
N MET A 528 -5.60 -1.03 21.56
CA MET A 528 -5.02 -1.52 20.31
C MET A 528 -3.78 -0.71 19.90
N THR A 529 -3.63 0.50 20.43
CA THR A 529 -2.44 1.32 20.19
C THR A 529 -1.30 0.77 21.02
N PRO A 530 -0.21 0.27 20.41
CA PRO A 530 0.98 -0.06 21.17
C PRO A 530 1.41 1.19 21.95
N ASP A 531 1.64 1.07 23.26
CA ASP A 531 2.36 2.12 23.97
C ASP A 531 3.81 2.08 23.48
N PRO A 532 4.29 3.08 22.73
CA PRO A 532 5.67 3.09 22.24
C PRO A 532 6.69 2.94 23.37
N LYS A 533 6.34 3.36 24.59
CA LYS A 533 7.18 3.17 25.78
C LYS A 533 7.11 1.75 26.33
N ALA A 534 5.99 1.05 26.16
CA ALA A 534 5.84 -0.35 26.58
C ALA A 534 6.52 -1.31 25.60
N GLU A 535 6.47 -1.01 24.28
CA GLU A 535 7.15 -1.81 23.25
C GLU A 535 8.67 -1.62 23.28
N LEU A 536 9.11 -0.41 23.48
CA LEU A 536 10.53 -0.09 23.55
C LEU A 536 11.11 -0.37 24.92
N GLY A 537 10.48 -0.95 25.87
CA GLY A 537 10.97 -1.24 27.23
C GLY A 537 12.43 -0.76 27.46
N PRO A 538 12.96 -0.55 28.60
CA PRO A 538 14.30 -0.02 28.76
C PRO A 538 15.29 -0.89 27.98
N ILE A 539 15.95 -0.29 26.98
CA ILE A 539 17.02 -0.93 26.23
C ILE A 539 18.05 -1.40 27.26
N LYS A 540 18.30 -2.70 27.31
CA LYS A 540 19.35 -3.23 28.16
C LYS A 540 20.69 -2.63 27.72
N SER A 541 21.62 -2.53 28.64
CA SER A 541 23.00 -2.09 28.36
C SER A 541 23.70 -2.93 27.31
N ASP A 542 23.17 -4.11 26.96
CA ASP A 542 23.64 -5.00 25.91
C ASP A 542 22.93 -4.77 24.55
N GLY A 543 22.12 -3.71 24.40
CA GLY A 543 21.39 -3.38 23.17
C GLY A 543 20.13 -4.20 22.92
N ARG A 544 19.71 -5.06 23.84
CA ARG A 544 18.50 -5.86 23.72
C ARG A 544 17.29 -5.11 24.28
N ILE A 545 16.21 -5.14 23.54
CA ILE A 545 14.90 -4.67 24.01
C ILE A 545 14.36 -5.72 25.01
N ARG A 546 13.84 -5.27 26.12
CA ARG A 546 13.22 -6.16 27.12
C ARG A 546 11.84 -6.59 26.68
#